data_8ce97829f9b16998b5c1c57b389f369c
#
_entry.id   8ce97829f9b16998b5c1c57b389f369c
#
_cell.length_a   1.000
_cell.length_b   1.000
_cell.length_c   1.000
_cell.angle_alpha   90.00
_cell.angle_beta   90.00
_cell.angle_gamma   90.00
#
_symmetry.space_group_name_H-M   'P 1'
#
loop_
_entity.id
_entity.type
_entity.pdbx_description
1 polymer ?
#
loop_
_entity_poly.entity_id
_entity_poly.type
_entity_poly.pdbx_seq_one_letter_code
_entity_poly.pdbx_strand_id
1 'polypeptide(L)'
;MVSTHIGFPTETVIVFVVLAIGAIFIDLFMHRADKPVTLKNAVFWSIFWVVVAMAFAGFLYVHHGAEVASLFVTGYALEKVLSVDNLFVMMAIFSWFAVPDRFRHRILYWGIIGAIVFRAIFVAIGTGLLSLGPYVEIVFALIVAWTAVMMLRSGNDSEEIEDYSQHLAYRLVKRFFPIWPKITGHAFLLTQKEVDAELAKPENKDITIGRGTKAALYATPLMLCVAVVELSDVMFAFDSVPAIIAVSREPLIVYSAMMFAILGLRTLYFVLEALKQYLIHLEKAVIALLFFIAVKLGLNATDHIWQHGYSISATTSLFVVLGVLALGILASFVFPEKKNK
;
A
#
# COMPACT_ATOMS: atom_id res chain seq x y z
N MET A 1 11.01 28.63 -15.93
CA MET A 1 9.95 28.16 -16.87
C MET A 1 8.79 27.68 -16.02
N VAL A 2 7.62 28.27 -16.21
CA VAL A 2 6.39 27.87 -15.54
C VAL A 2 6.16 26.40 -15.85
N SER A 3 6.01 25.56 -14.83
CA SER A 3 5.59 24.17 -14.98
C SER A 3 4.23 24.16 -15.68
N THR A 4 4.25 23.97 -17.01
CA THR A 4 3.02 23.72 -17.74
C THR A 4 2.48 22.39 -17.24
N HIS A 5 1.41 22.43 -16.44
CA HIS A 5 0.58 21.27 -16.25
C HIS A 5 0.21 20.76 -17.63
N ILE A 6 0.63 19.56 -17.96
CA ILE A 6 0.18 18.89 -19.19
C ILE A 6 -1.28 18.58 -18.94
N GLY A 7 -2.17 19.51 -19.34
CA GLY A 7 -3.59 19.26 -19.26
C GLY A 7 -3.92 18.08 -20.16
N PHE A 8 -4.10 16.89 -19.58
CA PHE A 8 -4.48 15.73 -20.36
C PHE A 8 -5.83 15.94 -21.03
N PRO A 9 -5.97 15.55 -22.29
CA PRO A 9 -7.26 15.59 -23.00
C PRO A 9 -8.31 14.80 -22.22
N THR A 10 -9.55 15.27 -22.25
CA THR A 10 -10.68 14.61 -21.59
C THR A 10 -10.79 13.13 -21.95
N GLU A 11 -10.41 12.76 -23.16
CA GLU A 11 -10.37 11.37 -23.64
C GLU A 11 -9.45 10.49 -22.79
N THR A 12 -8.23 10.96 -22.47
CA THR A 12 -7.27 10.23 -21.62
C THR A 12 -7.81 10.02 -20.20
N VAL A 13 -8.46 11.05 -19.64
CA VAL A 13 -9.10 10.97 -18.33
C VAL A 13 -10.24 9.95 -18.37
N ILE A 14 -11.08 9.97 -19.40
CA ILE A 14 -12.17 9.00 -19.57
C ILE A 14 -11.63 7.57 -19.68
N VAL A 15 -10.61 7.35 -20.53
CA VAL A 15 -9.98 6.03 -20.67
C VAL A 15 -9.44 5.54 -19.33
N PHE A 16 -8.73 6.39 -18.58
CA PHE A 16 -8.25 6.04 -17.25
C PHE A 16 -9.40 5.67 -16.30
N VAL A 17 -10.42 6.51 -16.20
CA VAL A 17 -11.56 6.30 -15.29
C VAL A 17 -12.30 5.00 -15.62
N VAL A 18 -12.57 4.75 -16.91
CA VAL A 18 -13.25 3.53 -17.37
C VAL A 18 -12.41 2.28 -17.05
N LEU A 19 -11.11 2.33 -17.34
CA LEU A 19 -10.21 1.21 -17.03
C LEU A 19 -10.09 1.00 -15.51
N ALA A 20 -9.93 2.07 -14.72
CA ALA A 20 -9.81 1.98 -13.27
C ALA A 20 -11.08 1.40 -12.63
N ILE A 21 -12.26 1.92 -13.00
CA ILE A 21 -13.55 1.41 -12.48
C ILE A 21 -13.76 -0.04 -12.91
N GLY A 22 -13.52 -0.36 -14.19
CA GLY A 22 -13.66 -1.72 -14.71
C GLY A 22 -12.70 -2.69 -14.00
N ALA A 23 -11.46 -2.27 -13.79
CA ALA A 23 -10.45 -3.07 -13.10
C ALA A 23 -10.78 -3.29 -11.63
N ILE A 24 -11.21 -2.25 -10.90
CA ILE A 24 -11.69 -2.37 -9.53
C ILE A 24 -12.87 -3.33 -9.45
N PHE A 25 -13.83 -3.19 -10.37
CA PHE A 25 -14.99 -4.07 -10.42
C PHE A 25 -14.58 -5.54 -10.65
N ILE A 26 -13.67 -5.80 -11.60
CA ILE A 26 -13.14 -7.14 -11.85
C ILE A 26 -12.41 -7.66 -10.60
N ASP A 27 -11.50 -6.88 -10.00
CA ASP A 27 -10.75 -7.30 -8.82
C ASP A 27 -11.67 -7.61 -7.64
N LEU A 28 -12.69 -6.81 -7.40
CA LEU A 28 -13.64 -7.01 -6.33
C LEU A 28 -14.61 -8.18 -6.57
N PHE A 29 -15.06 -8.38 -7.82
CA PHE A 29 -16.05 -9.39 -8.16
C PHE A 29 -15.49 -10.81 -8.32
N MET A 30 -14.32 -10.92 -8.98
CA MET A 30 -13.72 -12.23 -9.28
C MET A 30 -13.23 -12.99 -8.04
N HIS A 31 -13.03 -12.29 -6.93
CA HIS A 31 -12.50 -12.88 -5.70
C HIS A 31 -13.51 -12.91 -4.54
N ARG A 32 -14.79 -12.95 -4.85
CA ARG A 32 -15.88 -12.95 -3.85
C ARG A 32 -16.09 -14.28 -3.14
N ALA A 33 -15.48 -15.36 -3.63
CA ALA A 33 -15.67 -16.69 -3.06
C ALA A 33 -14.71 -16.95 -1.89
N ASP A 34 -15.23 -17.46 -0.77
CA ASP A 34 -14.48 -17.91 0.42
C ASP A 34 -13.56 -19.14 0.16
N LYS A 35 -13.06 -19.28 -1.06
CA LYS A 35 -12.15 -20.35 -1.43
C LYS A 35 -10.71 -19.93 -1.15
N PRO A 36 -9.88 -20.81 -0.59
CA PRO A 36 -8.47 -20.52 -0.40
C PRO A 36 -7.81 -20.22 -1.76
N VAL A 37 -7.10 -19.10 -1.83
CA VAL A 37 -6.38 -18.69 -3.05
C VAL A 37 -5.16 -19.58 -3.23
N THR A 38 -5.11 -20.32 -4.32
CA THR A 38 -3.91 -21.12 -4.65
C THR A 38 -2.79 -20.24 -5.17
N LEU A 39 -1.54 -20.57 -4.89
CA LEU A 39 -0.37 -19.83 -5.37
C LEU A 39 -0.40 -19.62 -6.90
N LYS A 40 -0.78 -20.64 -7.66
CA LYS A 40 -0.88 -20.54 -9.14
C LYS A 40 -1.88 -19.47 -9.56
N ASN A 41 -3.05 -19.44 -8.89
CA ASN A 41 -4.09 -18.44 -9.16
C ASN A 41 -3.64 -17.03 -8.75
N ALA A 42 -2.98 -16.90 -7.59
CA ALA A 42 -2.43 -15.64 -7.12
C ALA A 42 -1.37 -15.08 -8.09
N VAL A 43 -0.45 -15.90 -8.56
CA VAL A 43 0.57 -15.52 -9.56
C VAL A 43 -0.07 -15.11 -10.88
N PHE A 44 -1.04 -15.90 -11.39
CA PHE A 44 -1.75 -15.57 -12.62
C PHE A 44 -2.42 -14.18 -12.55
N TRP A 45 -3.18 -13.91 -11.50
CA TRP A 45 -3.84 -12.62 -11.33
C TRP A 45 -2.87 -11.47 -11.07
N SER A 46 -1.76 -11.72 -10.37
CA SER A 46 -0.72 -10.70 -10.18
C SER A 46 -0.09 -10.31 -11.52
N ILE A 47 0.22 -11.28 -12.38
CA ILE A 47 0.74 -11.02 -13.74
C ILE A 47 -0.32 -10.30 -14.58
N PHE A 48 -1.59 -10.73 -14.51
CA PHE A 48 -2.69 -10.10 -15.23
C PHE A 48 -2.78 -8.60 -14.92
N TRP A 49 -2.71 -8.20 -13.66
CA TRP A 49 -2.75 -6.78 -13.27
C TRP A 49 -1.53 -6.00 -13.74
N VAL A 50 -0.35 -6.62 -13.76
CA VAL A 50 0.84 -6.00 -14.37
C VAL A 50 0.62 -5.77 -15.87
N VAL A 51 0.07 -6.74 -16.59
CA VAL A 51 -0.23 -6.62 -18.02
C VAL A 51 -1.24 -5.50 -18.28
N VAL A 52 -2.28 -5.38 -17.46
CA VAL A 52 -3.27 -4.29 -17.56
C VAL A 52 -2.62 -2.92 -17.35
N ALA A 53 -1.72 -2.79 -16.36
CA ALA A 53 -0.97 -1.56 -16.14
C ALA A 53 -0.04 -1.24 -17.33
N MET A 54 0.65 -2.24 -17.87
CA MET A 54 1.52 -2.06 -19.04
C MET A 54 0.73 -1.75 -20.31
N ALA A 55 -0.49 -2.25 -20.47
CA ALA A 55 -1.38 -1.85 -21.57
C ALA A 55 -1.76 -0.37 -21.46
N PHE A 56 -2.04 0.14 -20.26
CA PHE A 56 -2.26 1.57 -20.05
C PHE A 56 -0.98 2.40 -20.33
N ALA A 57 0.20 1.90 -19.94
CA ALA A 57 1.48 2.52 -20.30
C ALA A 57 1.68 2.60 -21.81
N GLY A 58 1.31 1.54 -22.54
CA GLY A 58 1.32 1.52 -24.00
C GLY A 58 0.36 2.54 -24.62
N PHE A 59 -0.83 2.69 -24.06
CA PHE A 59 -1.77 3.75 -24.45
C PHE A 59 -1.15 5.15 -24.25
N LEU A 60 -0.55 5.41 -23.09
CA LEU A 60 0.14 6.69 -22.83
C LEU A 60 1.31 6.92 -23.79
N TYR A 61 2.07 5.88 -24.10
CA TYR A 61 3.18 5.97 -25.06
C TYR A 61 2.71 6.42 -26.45
N VAL A 62 1.64 5.82 -26.94
CA VAL A 62 1.10 6.11 -28.29
C VAL A 62 0.48 7.52 -28.36
N HIS A 63 -0.21 7.97 -27.33
CA HIS A 63 -0.97 9.23 -27.35
C HIS A 63 -0.20 10.42 -26.76
N HIS A 64 0.74 10.19 -25.84
CA HIS A 64 1.44 11.24 -25.10
C HIS A 64 2.98 11.12 -25.14
N GLY A 65 3.50 10.08 -25.80
CA GLY A 65 4.94 9.89 -26.00
C GLY A 65 5.66 9.14 -24.87
N ALA A 66 6.95 8.88 -25.13
CA ALA A 66 7.78 8.04 -24.27
C ALA A 66 8.01 8.62 -22.86
N GLU A 67 8.07 9.95 -22.73
CA GLU A 67 8.32 10.62 -21.45
C GLU A 67 7.17 10.36 -20.47
N VAL A 68 5.93 10.59 -20.88
CA VAL A 68 4.73 10.39 -20.08
C VAL A 68 4.57 8.91 -19.69
N ALA A 69 4.79 8.00 -20.63
CA ALA A 69 4.75 6.57 -20.37
C ALA A 69 5.83 6.15 -19.36
N SER A 70 7.04 6.69 -19.46
CA SER A 70 8.13 6.38 -18.50
C SER A 70 7.85 6.92 -17.10
N LEU A 71 7.22 8.10 -16.97
CA LEU A 71 6.77 8.64 -15.68
C LEU A 71 5.74 7.71 -15.04
N PHE A 72 4.74 7.25 -15.81
CA PHE A 72 3.74 6.31 -15.31
C PHE A 72 4.37 4.98 -14.86
N VAL A 73 5.21 4.35 -15.71
CA VAL A 73 5.84 3.06 -15.37
C VAL A 73 6.75 3.19 -14.15
N THR A 74 7.49 4.29 -14.02
CA THR A 74 8.34 4.56 -12.86
C THR A 74 7.50 4.69 -11.58
N GLY A 75 6.44 5.51 -11.62
CA GLY A 75 5.52 5.67 -10.49
C GLY A 75 4.82 4.37 -10.12
N TYR A 76 4.35 3.61 -11.11
CA TYR A 76 3.76 2.29 -10.91
C TYR A 76 4.73 1.29 -10.25
N ALA A 77 5.97 1.21 -10.76
CA ALA A 77 6.99 0.30 -10.21
C ALA A 77 7.35 0.68 -8.77
N LEU A 78 7.55 1.97 -8.49
CA LEU A 78 7.81 2.46 -7.14
C LEU A 78 6.68 2.12 -6.18
N GLU A 79 5.44 2.45 -6.54
CA GLU A 79 4.29 2.17 -5.68
C GLU A 79 4.13 0.67 -5.45
N LYS A 80 4.33 -0.15 -6.49
CA LYS A 80 4.24 -1.60 -6.38
C LYS A 80 5.24 -2.15 -5.36
N VAL A 81 6.46 -1.58 -5.34
CA VAL A 81 7.52 -2.01 -4.44
C VAL A 81 7.31 -1.50 -3.02
N LEU A 82 6.96 -0.23 -2.85
CA LEU A 82 6.60 0.32 -1.53
C LEU A 82 5.41 -0.44 -0.93
N SER A 83 4.47 -0.87 -1.78
CA SER A 83 3.34 -1.70 -1.34
C SER A 83 3.76 -3.09 -0.85
N VAL A 84 4.94 -3.61 -1.21
CA VAL A 84 5.45 -4.89 -0.68
C VAL A 84 5.71 -4.80 0.83
N ASP A 85 6.33 -3.72 1.29
CA ASP A 85 6.55 -3.48 2.72
C ASP A 85 5.22 -3.40 3.47
N ASN A 86 4.23 -2.68 2.90
CA ASN A 86 2.90 -2.61 3.48
C ASN A 86 2.27 -4.01 3.63
N LEU A 87 2.49 -4.90 2.66
CA LEU A 87 2.00 -6.28 2.72
C LEU A 87 2.70 -7.11 3.79
N PHE A 88 4.00 -6.89 4.06
CA PHE A 88 4.69 -7.55 5.19
C PHE A 88 4.12 -7.10 6.53
N VAL A 89 3.85 -5.81 6.71
CA VAL A 89 3.17 -5.31 7.93
C VAL A 89 1.76 -5.91 8.05
N MET A 90 1.00 -6.03 6.96
CA MET A 90 -0.30 -6.71 6.98
C MET A 90 -0.17 -8.19 7.40
N MET A 91 0.89 -8.89 6.97
CA MET A 91 1.16 -10.27 7.43
C MET A 91 1.42 -10.32 8.94
N ALA A 92 2.19 -9.38 9.48
CA ALA A 92 2.43 -9.28 10.92
C ALA A 92 1.14 -8.98 11.69
N ILE A 93 0.32 -8.05 11.22
CA ILE A 93 -1.00 -7.74 11.81
C ILE A 93 -1.90 -9.00 11.82
N PHE A 94 -2.00 -9.73 10.69
CA PHE A 94 -2.81 -10.95 10.62
C PHE A 94 -2.31 -12.04 11.56
N SER A 95 -0.99 -12.15 11.74
CA SER A 95 -0.36 -13.07 12.68
C SER A 95 -0.71 -12.71 14.13
N TRP A 96 -0.59 -11.43 14.49
CA TRP A 96 -0.90 -10.94 15.84
C TRP A 96 -2.37 -11.12 16.22
N PHE A 97 -3.29 -10.82 15.29
CA PHE A 97 -4.73 -11.06 15.49
C PHE A 97 -5.14 -12.53 15.32
N ALA A 98 -4.18 -13.43 15.03
CA ALA A 98 -4.42 -14.84 14.72
C ALA A 98 -5.56 -15.04 13.70
N VAL A 99 -5.57 -14.21 12.63
CA VAL A 99 -6.62 -14.23 11.61
C VAL A 99 -6.51 -15.51 10.77
N PRO A 100 -7.52 -16.41 10.80
CA PRO A 100 -7.52 -17.58 9.93
C PRO A 100 -7.51 -17.19 8.43
N ASP A 101 -6.85 -17.98 7.60
CA ASP A 101 -6.64 -17.71 6.16
C ASP A 101 -7.93 -17.39 5.41
N ARG A 102 -9.03 -18.09 5.75
CA ARG A 102 -10.35 -17.87 5.16
C ARG A 102 -10.91 -16.46 5.35
N PHE A 103 -10.44 -15.71 6.37
CA PHE A 103 -10.91 -14.34 6.65
C PHE A 103 -9.95 -13.26 6.14
N ARG A 104 -8.66 -13.59 5.89
CA ARG A 104 -7.65 -12.63 5.38
C ARG A 104 -8.11 -11.96 4.10
N HIS A 105 -8.69 -12.74 3.20
CA HIS A 105 -9.22 -12.25 1.94
C HIS A 105 -10.27 -11.13 2.11
N ARG A 106 -11.13 -11.27 3.12
CA ARG A 106 -12.17 -10.29 3.42
C ARG A 106 -11.60 -9.01 4.04
N ILE A 107 -10.60 -9.13 4.90
CA ILE A 107 -9.91 -7.97 5.48
C ILE A 107 -9.17 -7.21 4.38
N LEU A 108 -8.44 -7.91 3.52
CA LEU A 108 -7.75 -7.31 2.37
C LEU A 108 -8.72 -6.61 1.40
N TYR A 109 -9.94 -7.13 1.26
CA TYR A 109 -10.98 -6.49 0.45
C TYR A 109 -11.35 -5.10 0.97
N TRP A 110 -11.59 -4.97 2.27
CA TRP A 110 -11.89 -3.68 2.89
C TRP A 110 -10.66 -2.78 2.94
N GLY A 111 -9.49 -3.34 3.23
CA GLY A 111 -8.21 -2.62 3.18
C GLY A 111 -7.93 -1.97 1.83
N ILE A 112 -8.24 -2.65 0.72
CA ILE A 112 -8.09 -2.06 -0.62
C ILE A 112 -9.06 -0.89 -0.85
N ILE A 113 -10.31 -1.01 -0.39
CA ILE A 113 -11.28 0.09 -0.53
C ILE A 113 -10.82 1.32 0.25
N GLY A 114 -10.38 1.14 1.49
CA GLY A 114 -9.84 2.22 2.30
C GLY A 114 -8.57 2.81 1.68
N ALA A 115 -7.63 1.97 1.25
CA ALA A 115 -6.41 2.40 0.57
C ALA A 115 -6.70 3.30 -0.64
N ILE A 116 -7.65 2.91 -1.50
CA ILE A 116 -8.07 3.71 -2.66
C ILE A 116 -8.56 5.10 -2.21
N VAL A 117 -9.43 5.15 -1.21
CA VAL A 117 -10.02 6.41 -0.72
C VAL A 117 -8.97 7.30 -0.08
N PHE A 118 -8.17 6.75 0.84
CA PHE A 118 -7.16 7.54 1.55
C PHE A 118 -6.07 8.03 0.62
N ARG A 119 -5.54 7.19 -0.28
CA ARG A 119 -4.53 7.60 -1.26
C ARG A 119 -5.07 8.66 -2.22
N ALA A 120 -6.35 8.55 -2.60
CA ALA A 120 -7.02 9.59 -3.36
C ALA A 120 -6.94 10.96 -2.66
N ILE A 121 -7.27 10.99 -1.38
CA ILE A 121 -7.22 12.20 -0.56
C ILE A 121 -5.78 12.71 -0.43
N PHE A 122 -4.83 11.81 -0.12
CA PHE A 122 -3.42 12.18 0.06
C PHE A 122 -2.78 12.70 -1.22
N VAL A 123 -3.09 12.12 -2.38
CA VAL A 123 -2.59 12.63 -3.69
C VAL A 123 -3.17 14.01 -3.96
N ALA A 124 -4.47 14.20 -3.75
CA ALA A 124 -5.10 15.50 -3.98
C ALA A 124 -4.47 16.59 -3.06
N ILE A 125 -4.26 16.28 -1.79
CA ILE A 125 -3.59 17.18 -0.84
C ILE A 125 -2.12 17.38 -1.24
N GLY A 126 -1.38 16.31 -1.52
CA GLY A 126 0.04 16.35 -1.82
C GLY A 126 0.36 17.12 -3.10
N THR A 127 -0.39 16.88 -4.18
CA THR A 127 -0.23 17.63 -5.43
C THR A 127 -0.65 19.10 -5.26
N GLY A 128 -1.69 19.36 -4.45
CA GLY A 128 -2.10 20.72 -4.08
C GLY A 128 -1.00 21.46 -3.29
N LEU A 129 -0.37 20.79 -2.33
CA LEU A 129 0.73 21.36 -1.56
C LEU A 129 1.95 21.70 -2.42
N LEU A 130 2.27 20.88 -3.43
CA LEU A 130 3.39 21.17 -4.34
C LEU A 130 3.20 22.46 -5.13
N SER A 131 1.95 22.87 -5.39
CA SER A 131 1.67 24.14 -6.06
C SER A 131 2.09 25.38 -5.24
N LEU A 132 2.35 25.19 -3.93
CA LEU A 132 2.82 26.26 -3.04
C LEU A 132 4.31 26.59 -3.23
N GLY A 133 5.06 25.77 -3.99
CA GLY A 133 6.43 26.08 -4.42
C GLY A 133 7.49 25.11 -3.95
N PRO A 134 8.76 25.39 -4.27
CA PRO A 134 9.89 24.47 -4.11
C PRO A 134 10.23 24.15 -2.65
N TYR A 135 9.85 24.98 -1.71
CA TYR A 135 10.05 24.71 -0.28
C TYR A 135 9.26 23.48 0.20
N VAL A 136 8.06 23.25 -0.37
CA VAL A 136 7.27 22.04 -0.07
C VAL A 136 7.96 20.80 -0.61
N GLU A 137 8.62 20.88 -1.76
CA GLU A 137 9.42 19.78 -2.29
C GLU A 137 10.59 19.42 -1.39
N ILE A 138 11.24 20.43 -0.77
CA ILE A 138 12.29 20.17 0.23
C ILE A 138 11.72 19.44 1.44
N VAL A 139 10.55 19.85 1.93
CA VAL A 139 9.88 19.17 3.04
C VAL A 139 9.57 17.71 2.67
N PHE A 140 9.07 17.47 1.46
CA PHE A 140 8.81 16.11 0.99
C PHE A 140 10.10 15.29 0.84
N ALA A 141 11.17 15.88 0.32
CA ALA A 141 12.48 15.23 0.25
C ALA A 141 12.98 14.81 1.64
N LEU A 142 12.80 15.68 2.65
CA LEU A 142 13.19 15.39 4.02
C LEU A 142 12.32 14.29 4.65
N ILE A 143 11.01 14.27 4.38
CA ILE A 143 10.11 13.21 4.84
C ILE A 143 10.58 11.87 4.27
N VAL A 144 10.77 11.77 2.95
CA VAL A 144 11.21 10.52 2.29
C VAL A 144 12.59 10.08 2.78
N ALA A 145 13.53 11.03 2.95
CA ALA A 145 14.85 10.72 3.52
C ALA A 145 14.75 10.20 4.96
N TRP A 146 13.92 10.83 5.78
CA TRP A 146 13.67 10.40 7.16
C TRP A 146 13.13 8.98 7.21
N THR A 147 12.13 8.66 6.38
CA THR A 147 11.57 7.31 6.28
C THR A 147 12.64 6.29 5.88
N ALA A 148 13.46 6.59 4.86
CA ALA A 148 14.56 5.72 4.46
C ALA A 148 15.55 5.46 5.61
N VAL A 149 15.88 6.49 6.41
CA VAL A 149 16.76 6.35 7.60
C VAL A 149 16.08 5.52 8.69
N MET A 150 14.78 5.71 8.93
CA MET A 150 14.04 4.91 9.91
C MET A 150 14.01 3.44 9.51
N MET A 151 13.69 3.12 8.27
CA MET A 151 13.71 1.75 7.76
C MET A 151 15.10 1.11 7.88
N LEU A 152 16.16 1.88 7.55
CA LEU A 152 17.54 1.39 7.69
C LEU A 152 17.90 1.06 9.15
N ARG A 153 17.33 1.78 10.12
CA ARG A 153 17.56 1.54 11.55
C ARG A 153 16.73 0.40 12.10
N SER A 154 15.47 0.29 11.68
CA SER A 154 14.55 -0.79 12.12
C SER A 154 14.95 -2.17 11.61
N GLY A 155 15.58 -2.28 10.46
CA GLY A 155 16.02 -3.55 9.87
C GLY A 155 17.04 -4.36 10.71
N ASN A 156 17.50 -3.83 11.85
CA ASN A 156 18.38 -4.53 12.80
C ASN A 156 17.65 -5.09 14.04
N ASP A 157 16.38 -4.72 14.23
CA ASP A 157 15.60 -5.21 15.38
C ASP A 157 14.75 -6.40 14.92
N SER A 158 15.23 -7.59 15.30
CA SER A 158 14.65 -8.92 15.12
C SER A 158 13.15 -9.00 15.43
N GLU A 159 12.44 -9.78 14.63
CA GLU A 159 11.24 -10.62 14.79
C GLU A 159 10.41 -10.57 16.12
N GLU A 160 10.47 -9.51 16.91
CA GLU A 160 9.50 -9.31 17.98
C GLU A 160 8.14 -9.02 17.34
N ILE A 161 7.16 -9.88 17.63
CA ILE A 161 5.76 -9.67 17.23
C ILE A 161 5.33 -8.34 17.83
N GLU A 162 5.22 -7.31 17.00
CA GLU A 162 4.82 -5.96 17.41
C GLU A 162 3.46 -6.03 18.13
N ASP A 163 3.38 -5.46 19.34
CA ASP A 163 2.14 -5.44 20.12
C ASP A 163 1.17 -4.37 19.59
N TYR A 164 0.26 -4.78 18.73
CA TYR A 164 -0.77 -3.89 18.17
C TYR A 164 -1.84 -3.46 19.17
N SER A 165 -1.82 -3.94 20.42
CA SER A 165 -2.76 -3.45 21.46
C SER A 165 -2.58 -1.97 21.79
N GLN A 166 -1.36 -1.45 21.59
CA GLN A 166 -1.01 -0.04 21.77
C GLN A 166 -1.27 0.81 20.52
N HIS A 167 -1.57 0.17 19.38
CA HIS A 167 -1.80 0.85 18.13
C HIS A 167 -3.02 1.80 18.23
N LEU A 168 -2.89 3.00 17.65
CA LEU A 168 -3.92 4.05 17.75
C LEU A 168 -5.29 3.55 17.26
N ALA A 169 -5.33 2.80 16.15
CA ALA A 169 -6.58 2.25 15.61
C ALA A 169 -7.26 1.29 16.59
N TYR A 170 -6.49 0.39 17.23
CA TYR A 170 -7.02 -0.52 18.25
C TYR A 170 -7.64 0.27 19.43
N ARG A 171 -6.93 1.28 19.92
CA ARG A 171 -7.40 2.16 21.01
C ARG A 171 -8.65 2.95 20.61
N LEU A 172 -8.72 3.45 19.39
CA LEU A 172 -9.89 4.18 18.88
C LEU A 172 -11.11 3.27 18.81
N VAL A 173 -10.98 2.09 18.19
CA VAL A 173 -12.11 1.14 18.12
C VAL A 173 -12.59 0.76 19.52
N LYS A 174 -11.66 0.45 20.44
CA LYS A 174 -11.97 0.11 21.84
C LYS A 174 -12.66 1.25 22.60
N ARG A 175 -12.40 2.51 22.20
CA ARG A 175 -13.05 3.69 22.82
C ARG A 175 -14.51 3.85 22.38
N PHE A 176 -14.82 3.49 21.13
CA PHE A 176 -16.16 3.68 20.56
C PHE A 176 -17.04 2.43 20.65
N PHE A 177 -16.44 1.24 20.67
CA PHE A 177 -17.14 -0.03 20.67
C PHE A 177 -16.59 -0.95 21.77
N PRO A 178 -17.47 -1.62 22.56
CA PRO A 178 -17.04 -2.73 23.39
C PRO A 178 -16.56 -3.87 22.48
N ILE A 179 -15.56 -4.61 22.94
CA ILE A 179 -14.91 -5.65 22.17
C ILE A 179 -15.52 -7.01 22.50
N TRP A 180 -15.94 -7.73 21.47
CA TRP A 180 -16.21 -9.15 21.51
C TRP A 180 -14.91 -9.92 21.23
N PRO A 181 -14.44 -10.81 22.13
CA PRO A 181 -13.08 -11.35 22.03
C PRO A 181 -12.90 -12.49 21.03
N LYS A 182 -13.98 -13.04 20.46
CA LYS A 182 -13.91 -14.17 19.52
C LYS A 182 -14.32 -13.78 18.10
N ILE A 183 -13.69 -14.43 17.12
CA ILE A 183 -14.13 -14.33 15.73
C ILE A 183 -15.43 -15.10 15.58
N THR A 184 -16.53 -14.39 15.26
CA THR A 184 -17.84 -14.96 15.10
C THR A 184 -18.29 -14.85 13.64
N GLY A 185 -18.26 -15.96 12.92
CA GLY A 185 -18.58 -15.99 11.50
C GLY A 185 -17.76 -14.97 10.69
N HIS A 186 -18.44 -14.20 9.85
CA HIS A 186 -17.84 -13.16 9.00
C HIS A 186 -18.11 -11.74 9.50
N ALA A 187 -18.66 -11.56 10.71
CA ALA A 187 -19.10 -10.27 11.20
C ALA A 187 -17.92 -9.41 11.67
N PHE A 188 -17.87 -8.15 11.23
CA PHE A 188 -17.00 -7.12 11.77
C PHE A 188 -17.59 -6.48 13.03
N LEU A 189 -18.91 -6.32 13.03
CA LEU A 189 -19.66 -5.80 14.16
C LEU A 189 -20.78 -6.79 14.51
N LEU A 190 -21.04 -6.98 15.77
CA LEU A 190 -22.14 -7.78 16.29
C LEU A 190 -23.15 -6.87 16.99
N THR A 191 -24.43 -7.14 16.78
CA THR A 191 -25.49 -6.50 17.54
C THR A 191 -25.61 -7.12 18.95
N GLN A 192 -26.25 -6.43 19.88
CA GLN A 192 -26.52 -6.96 21.22
C GLN A 192 -27.20 -8.34 21.18
N LYS A 193 -28.17 -8.52 20.27
CA LYS A 193 -28.90 -9.81 20.12
C LYS A 193 -27.99 -10.96 19.69
N GLU A 194 -27.03 -10.67 18.78
CA GLU A 194 -26.06 -11.68 18.33
C GLU A 194 -25.08 -12.02 19.44
N VAL A 195 -24.65 -11.02 20.21
CA VAL A 195 -23.78 -11.23 21.38
C VAL A 195 -24.49 -12.06 22.44
N ASP A 196 -25.76 -11.77 22.75
CA ASP A 196 -26.54 -12.53 23.70
C ASP A 196 -26.71 -13.99 23.24
N ALA A 197 -26.95 -14.21 21.93
CA ALA A 197 -27.02 -15.54 21.33
C ALA A 197 -25.67 -16.29 21.40
N GLU A 198 -24.57 -15.61 21.20
CA GLU A 198 -23.23 -16.19 21.32
C GLU A 198 -22.90 -16.54 22.80
N LEU A 199 -23.25 -15.68 23.75
CA LEU A 199 -23.08 -15.96 25.19
C LEU A 199 -23.90 -17.13 25.69
N ALA A 200 -25.03 -17.43 25.05
CA ALA A 200 -25.88 -18.59 25.39
C ALA A 200 -25.20 -19.93 25.00
N LYS A 201 -24.16 -19.90 24.14
CA LYS A 201 -23.46 -21.13 23.75
C LYS A 201 -22.57 -21.64 24.90
N PRO A 202 -22.53 -22.97 25.14
CA PRO A 202 -21.75 -23.57 26.24
C PRO A 202 -20.26 -23.20 26.19
N GLU A 203 -19.71 -23.04 25.00
CA GLU A 203 -18.29 -22.73 24.72
C GLU A 203 -17.89 -21.28 25.04
N ASN A 204 -18.86 -20.40 25.33
CA ASN A 204 -18.65 -18.98 25.58
C ASN A 204 -19.02 -18.54 26.99
N LYS A 205 -19.30 -19.47 27.90
CA LYS A 205 -19.72 -19.18 29.28
C LYS A 205 -18.70 -18.40 30.11
N ASP A 206 -17.42 -18.52 29.78
CA ASP A 206 -16.32 -17.85 30.50
C ASP A 206 -16.03 -16.44 29.94
N ILE A 207 -16.72 -16.02 28.88
CA ILE A 207 -16.52 -14.70 28.30
C ILE A 207 -17.21 -13.65 29.16
N THR A 208 -16.44 -12.82 29.82
CA THR A 208 -16.91 -11.65 30.55
C THR A 208 -16.77 -10.41 29.68
N ILE A 209 -17.86 -9.99 29.07
CA ILE A 209 -17.94 -8.64 28.48
C ILE A 209 -18.11 -7.69 29.66
N GLY A 210 -17.34 -6.59 29.71
CA GLY A 210 -17.38 -5.66 30.83
C GLY A 210 -18.83 -5.34 31.23
N ARG A 211 -19.20 -5.74 32.43
CA ARG A 211 -20.57 -5.61 32.99
C ARG A 211 -20.96 -4.15 33.00
N GLY A 212 -21.94 -3.75 32.21
CA GLY A 212 -22.58 -2.45 32.27
C GLY A 212 -22.85 -1.75 30.95
N THR A 213 -22.29 -2.16 29.86
CA THR A 213 -22.51 -1.51 28.55
C THR A 213 -23.42 -2.37 27.67
N LYS A 214 -24.73 -2.12 27.74
CA LYS A 214 -25.63 -2.50 26.62
C LYS A 214 -25.29 -1.56 25.47
N ALA A 215 -24.33 -1.95 24.64
CA ALA A 215 -24.01 -1.20 23.44
C ALA A 215 -24.85 -1.74 22.27
N ALA A 216 -25.21 -0.88 21.35
CA ALA A 216 -25.95 -1.29 20.16
C ALA A 216 -25.10 -2.21 19.26
N LEU A 217 -23.77 -2.02 19.26
CA LEU A 217 -22.80 -2.73 18.43
C LEU A 217 -21.53 -3.07 19.23
N TYR A 218 -20.96 -4.24 18.94
CA TYR A 218 -19.71 -4.75 19.49
C TYR A 218 -18.72 -5.01 18.37
N ALA A 219 -17.47 -4.57 18.55
CA ALA A 219 -16.41 -4.81 17.57
C ALA A 219 -15.82 -6.21 17.75
N THR A 220 -15.66 -6.93 16.64
CA THR A 220 -14.99 -8.23 16.62
C THR A 220 -13.48 -8.07 16.37
N PRO A 221 -12.65 -9.12 16.58
CA PRO A 221 -11.24 -9.09 16.20
C PRO A 221 -11.02 -8.78 14.72
N LEU A 222 -11.97 -9.14 13.83
CA LEU A 222 -11.88 -8.79 12.40
C LEU A 222 -12.02 -7.28 12.18
N MET A 223 -12.90 -6.61 12.93
CA MET A 223 -13.04 -5.14 12.86
C MET A 223 -11.78 -4.44 13.37
N LEU A 224 -11.23 -4.92 14.47
CA LEU A 224 -9.98 -4.38 15.01
C LEU A 224 -8.84 -4.54 14.00
N CYS A 225 -8.73 -5.71 13.39
CA CYS A 225 -7.72 -6.00 12.39
C CYS A 225 -7.86 -5.07 11.16
N VAL A 226 -9.07 -4.89 10.61
CA VAL A 226 -9.30 -3.94 9.51
C VAL A 226 -8.90 -2.53 9.91
N ALA A 227 -9.31 -2.06 11.09
CA ALA A 227 -8.98 -0.71 11.54
C ALA A 227 -7.46 -0.48 11.69
N VAL A 228 -6.72 -1.49 12.18
CA VAL A 228 -5.25 -1.42 12.26
C VAL A 228 -4.62 -1.42 10.87
N VAL A 229 -5.07 -2.27 9.95
CA VAL A 229 -4.61 -2.32 8.56
C VAL A 229 -4.84 -0.98 7.86
N GLU A 230 -6.05 -0.41 7.97
CA GLU A 230 -6.39 0.88 7.35
C GLU A 230 -5.53 2.03 7.89
N LEU A 231 -5.36 2.11 9.20
CA LEU A 231 -4.53 3.18 9.77
C LEU A 231 -3.06 3.00 9.42
N SER A 232 -2.57 1.76 9.34
CA SER A 232 -1.20 1.47 8.86
C SER A 232 -1.04 1.92 7.39
N ASP A 233 -2.02 1.66 6.51
CA ASP A 233 -1.95 2.11 5.12
C ASP A 233 -1.97 3.65 5.01
N VAL A 234 -2.75 4.33 5.87
CA VAL A 234 -2.69 5.80 5.99
C VAL A 234 -1.28 6.27 6.36
N MET A 235 -0.62 5.61 7.31
CA MET A 235 0.76 5.96 7.70
C MET A 235 1.74 5.76 6.54
N PHE A 236 1.64 4.66 5.80
CA PHE A 236 2.47 4.42 4.62
C PHE A 236 2.20 5.38 3.47
N ALA A 237 1.00 5.96 3.38
CA ALA A 237 0.71 6.98 2.39
C ALA A 237 1.52 8.28 2.60
N PHE A 238 1.96 8.57 3.82
CA PHE A 238 2.84 9.73 4.08
C PHE A 238 4.21 9.60 3.41
N ASP A 239 4.68 8.40 3.15
CA ASP A 239 5.98 8.14 2.51
C ASP A 239 5.81 7.93 1.01
N SER A 240 4.83 7.10 0.62
CA SER A 240 4.65 6.68 -0.77
C SER A 240 4.13 7.81 -1.64
N VAL A 241 3.22 8.65 -1.14
CA VAL A 241 2.65 9.76 -1.93
C VAL A 241 3.71 10.79 -2.30
N PRO A 242 4.54 11.34 -1.38
CA PRO A 242 5.64 12.21 -1.74
C PRO A 242 6.64 11.55 -2.70
N ALA A 243 6.94 10.26 -2.53
CA ALA A 243 7.86 9.52 -3.39
C ALA A 243 7.35 9.46 -4.84
N ILE A 244 6.06 9.19 -5.06
CA ILE A 244 5.49 9.12 -6.41
C ILE A 244 5.34 10.51 -7.02
N ILE A 245 4.96 11.51 -6.22
CA ILE A 245 4.91 12.91 -6.65
C ILE A 245 6.31 13.40 -7.10
N ALA A 246 7.38 12.91 -6.48
CA ALA A 246 8.75 13.18 -6.93
C ALA A 246 9.06 12.62 -8.33
N VAL A 247 8.38 11.55 -8.74
CA VAL A 247 8.51 10.98 -10.09
C VAL A 247 7.79 11.84 -11.09
N SER A 248 6.54 12.23 -10.81
CA SER A 248 5.71 13.03 -11.69
C SER A 248 4.88 14.02 -10.89
N ARG A 249 4.84 15.28 -11.32
CA ARG A 249 3.97 16.31 -10.74
C ARG A 249 2.58 16.34 -11.35
N GLU A 250 2.36 15.53 -12.39
CA GLU A 250 1.08 15.45 -13.08
C GLU A 250 0.09 14.59 -12.30
N PRO A 251 -1.00 15.17 -11.76
CA PRO A 251 -1.93 14.44 -10.88
C PRO A 251 -2.49 13.19 -11.53
N LEU A 252 -2.79 13.22 -12.84
CA LEU A 252 -3.32 12.05 -13.56
C LEU A 252 -2.33 10.90 -13.58
N ILE A 253 -1.04 11.18 -13.79
CA ILE A 253 0.00 10.14 -13.81
C ILE A 253 0.20 9.56 -12.42
N VAL A 254 0.30 10.42 -11.38
CA VAL A 254 0.42 9.99 -9.99
C VAL A 254 -0.76 9.10 -9.60
N TYR A 255 -1.97 9.58 -9.88
CA TYR A 255 -3.20 8.87 -9.54
C TYR A 255 -3.33 7.53 -10.26
N SER A 256 -3.08 7.53 -11.58
CA SER A 256 -3.17 6.30 -12.37
C SER A 256 -2.10 5.28 -11.95
N ALA A 257 -0.85 5.71 -11.72
CA ALA A 257 0.21 4.83 -11.25
C ALA A 257 -0.16 4.15 -9.91
N MET A 258 -0.66 4.93 -8.94
CA MET A 258 -1.09 4.40 -7.66
C MET A 258 -2.31 3.48 -7.79
N MET A 259 -3.32 3.86 -8.57
CA MET A 259 -4.52 3.05 -8.76
C MET A 259 -4.20 1.69 -9.38
N PHE A 260 -3.41 1.66 -10.46
CA PHE A 260 -3.00 0.40 -11.06
C PHE A 260 -2.07 -0.42 -10.15
N ALA A 261 -1.28 0.20 -9.29
CA ALA A 261 -0.44 -0.51 -8.34
C ALA A 261 -1.23 -1.17 -7.21
N ILE A 262 -2.32 -0.55 -6.74
CA ILE A 262 -3.22 -1.12 -5.74
C ILE A 262 -3.96 -2.35 -6.29
N LEU A 263 -4.29 -2.34 -7.60
CA LEU A 263 -4.91 -3.49 -8.24
C LEU A 263 -4.01 -4.72 -8.12
N GLY A 264 -4.61 -5.82 -7.69
CA GLY A 264 -3.91 -7.07 -7.47
C GLY A 264 -3.04 -7.11 -6.20
N LEU A 265 -3.06 -6.12 -5.30
CA LEU A 265 -2.36 -6.22 -4.00
C LEU A 265 -2.79 -7.44 -3.21
N ARG A 266 -4.08 -7.76 -3.27
CA ARG A 266 -4.66 -8.93 -2.62
C ARG A 266 -4.05 -10.24 -3.11
N THR A 267 -3.89 -10.40 -4.42
CA THR A 267 -3.24 -11.59 -5.01
C THR A 267 -1.75 -11.57 -4.74
N LEU A 268 -1.12 -10.40 -4.80
CA LEU A 268 0.29 -10.21 -4.48
C LEU A 268 0.59 -10.59 -3.01
N TYR A 269 -0.33 -10.31 -2.07
CA TYR A 269 -0.21 -10.74 -0.68
C TYR A 269 0.04 -12.26 -0.58
N PHE A 270 -0.77 -13.08 -1.23
CA PHE A 270 -0.60 -14.55 -1.19
C PHE A 270 0.67 -15.01 -1.90
N VAL A 271 1.10 -14.32 -2.96
CA VAL A 271 2.39 -14.59 -3.60
C VAL A 271 3.54 -14.28 -2.65
N LEU A 272 3.51 -13.12 -2.01
CA LEU A 272 4.56 -12.71 -1.07
C LEU A 272 4.57 -13.56 0.19
N GLU A 273 3.42 -13.95 0.71
CA GLU A 273 3.33 -14.87 1.86
C GLU A 273 4.03 -16.19 1.55
N ALA A 274 3.85 -16.74 0.34
CA ALA A 274 4.54 -17.95 -0.10
C ALA A 274 6.03 -17.74 -0.36
N LEU A 275 6.45 -16.53 -0.75
CA LEU A 275 7.82 -16.20 -1.14
C LEU A 275 8.60 -15.43 -0.06
N LYS A 276 7.99 -15.11 1.08
CA LYS A 276 8.60 -14.29 2.16
C LYS A 276 10.03 -14.73 2.48
N GLN A 277 10.27 -16.03 2.58
CA GLN A 277 11.58 -16.58 2.91
C GLN A 277 12.66 -16.40 1.83
N TYR A 278 12.28 -16.00 0.61
CA TYR A 278 13.19 -15.83 -0.53
C TYR A 278 13.42 -14.35 -0.89
N LEU A 279 12.72 -13.41 -0.30
CA LEU A 279 12.75 -11.98 -0.69
C LEU A 279 13.45 -11.08 0.36
N ILE A 280 14.46 -11.62 1.03
CA ILE A 280 15.13 -10.99 2.18
C ILE A 280 15.81 -9.66 1.84
N HIS A 281 16.33 -9.50 0.62
CA HIS A 281 17.04 -8.28 0.20
C HIS A 281 16.13 -7.25 -0.47
N LEU A 282 14.83 -7.51 -0.60
CA LEU A 282 13.90 -6.58 -1.22
C LEU A 282 13.71 -5.31 -0.38
N GLU A 283 13.66 -5.44 0.94
CA GLU A 283 13.62 -4.30 1.86
C GLU A 283 14.81 -3.37 1.68
N LYS A 284 16.02 -3.90 1.53
CA LYS A 284 17.22 -3.10 1.24
C LYS A 284 17.13 -2.35 -0.08
N ALA A 285 16.51 -2.95 -1.09
CA ALA A 285 16.26 -2.30 -2.37
C ALA A 285 15.25 -1.14 -2.21
N VAL A 286 14.19 -1.31 -1.40
CA VAL A 286 13.23 -0.24 -1.08
C VAL A 286 13.93 0.93 -0.40
N ILE A 287 14.75 0.67 0.62
CA ILE A 287 15.52 1.72 1.31
C ILE A 287 16.41 2.49 0.33
N ALA A 288 17.13 1.79 -0.55
CA ALA A 288 17.97 2.42 -1.57
C ALA A 288 17.15 3.29 -2.54
N LEU A 289 15.94 2.84 -2.93
CA LEU A 289 15.03 3.61 -3.77
C LEU A 289 14.51 4.86 -3.06
N LEU A 290 14.15 4.78 -1.80
CA LEU A 290 13.71 5.94 -1.03
C LEU A 290 14.82 6.99 -0.92
N PHE A 291 16.08 6.59 -0.68
CA PHE A 291 17.20 7.51 -0.72
C PHE A 291 17.39 8.15 -2.11
N PHE A 292 17.30 7.37 -3.17
CA PHE A 292 17.36 7.89 -4.53
C PHE A 292 16.26 8.92 -4.80
N ILE A 293 15.03 8.65 -4.39
CA ILE A 293 13.87 9.55 -4.56
C ILE A 293 14.05 10.82 -3.74
N ALA A 294 14.51 10.71 -2.49
CA ALA A 294 14.78 11.88 -1.65
C ALA A 294 15.83 12.80 -2.29
N VAL A 295 16.93 12.24 -2.82
CA VAL A 295 17.95 12.99 -3.55
C VAL A 295 17.37 13.64 -4.81
N LYS A 296 16.60 12.91 -5.61
CA LYS A 296 15.95 13.45 -6.81
C LYS A 296 15.04 14.63 -6.49
N LEU A 297 14.21 14.50 -5.45
CA LEU A 297 13.28 15.55 -5.05
C LEU A 297 14.02 16.77 -4.53
N GLY A 298 15.08 16.55 -3.73
CA GLY A 298 15.96 17.62 -3.25
C GLY A 298 16.68 18.36 -4.38
N LEU A 299 17.20 17.64 -5.37
CA LEU A 299 17.83 18.24 -6.55
C LEU A 299 16.83 19.08 -7.36
N ASN A 300 15.62 18.56 -7.59
CA ASN A 300 14.58 19.31 -8.29
C ASN A 300 14.19 20.59 -7.54
N ALA A 301 14.02 20.49 -6.21
CA ALA A 301 13.67 21.64 -5.38
C ALA A 301 14.78 22.71 -5.38
N THR A 302 16.03 22.29 -5.25
CA THR A 302 17.17 23.21 -5.26
C THR A 302 17.42 23.82 -6.63
N ASP A 303 17.15 23.10 -7.71
CA ASP A 303 17.23 23.66 -9.07
C ASP A 303 16.20 24.78 -9.30
N HIS A 304 14.99 24.64 -8.74
CA HIS A 304 13.99 25.71 -8.77
C HIS A 304 14.43 26.98 -8.00
N ILE A 305 15.25 26.83 -6.95
CA ILE A 305 15.70 27.95 -6.12
C ILE A 305 16.98 28.56 -6.68
N TRP A 306 17.97 27.74 -7.04
CA TRP A 306 19.34 28.19 -7.43
C TRP A 306 19.67 28.03 -8.91
N GLN A 307 18.78 27.43 -9.71
CA GLN A 307 18.94 27.26 -11.17
C GLN A 307 20.28 26.63 -11.58
N HIS A 308 20.73 25.61 -10.85
CA HIS A 308 22.01 24.94 -11.10
C HIS A 308 22.01 23.99 -12.30
N GLY A 309 20.84 23.68 -12.89
CA GLY A 309 20.67 22.87 -14.10
C GLY A 309 20.82 21.35 -13.89
N TYR A 310 20.96 20.87 -12.64
CA TYR A 310 21.05 19.44 -12.36
C TYR A 310 19.65 18.87 -12.09
N SER A 311 19.18 18.04 -13.01
CA SER A 311 17.90 17.32 -12.86
C SER A 311 18.04 15.88 -13.32
N ILE A 312 17.28 14.98 -12.67
CA ILE A 312 17.24 13.56 -13.05
C ILE A 312 16.02 13.33 -13.94
N SER A 313 16.28 12.91 -15.19
CA SER A 313 15.22 12.67 -16.16
C SER A 313 14.30 11.51 -15.74
N ALA A 314 13.07 11.51 -16.28
CA ALA A 314 12.10 10.43 -16.08
C ALA A 314 12.66 9.07 -16.51
N THR A 315 13.32 9.03 -17.65
CA THR A 315 13.92 7.80 -18.20
C THR A 315 15.07 7.29 -17.31
N THR A 316 15.95 8.18 -16.81
CA THR A 316 17.01 7.79 -15.88
C THR A 316 16.40 7.23 -14.58
N SER A 317 15.36 7.88 -14.05
CA SER A 317 14.64 7.40 -12.86
C SER A 317 14.06 6.00 -13.07
N LEU A 318 13.46 5.75 -14.24
CA LEU A 318 12.92 4.43 -14.59
C LEU A 318 14.00 3.35 -14.55
N PHE A 319 15.14 3.59 -15.20
CA PHE A 319 16.23 2.60 -15.22
C PHE A 319 16.84 2.38 -13.83
N VAL A 320 16.98 3.41 -13.02
CA VAL A 320 17.46 3.28 -11.64
C VAL A 320 16.48 2.45 -10.81
N VAL A 321 15.19 2.76 -10.88
CA VAL A 321 14.14 2.04 -10.13
C VAL A 321 14.12 0.57 -10.55
N LEU A 322 14.00 0.29 -11.82
CA LEU A 322 13.95 -1.09 -12.33
C LEU A 322 15.26 -1.86 -12.06
N GLY A 323 16.41 -1.18 -12.17
CA GLY A 323 17.72 -1.77 -11.92
C GLY A 323 17.92 -2.14 -10.45
N VAL A 324 17.59 -1.24 -9.53
CA VAL A 324 17.69 -1.50 -8.07
C VAL A 324 16.74 -2.63 -7.66
N LEU A 325 15.53 -2.67 -8.22
CA LEU A 325 14.58 -3.75 -7.97
C LEU A 325 15.11 -5.10 -8.47
N ALA A 326 15.57 -5.15 -9.71
CA ALA A 326 16.14 -6.36 -10.27
C ALA A 326 17.33 -6.86 -9.44
N LEU A 327 18.20 -5.95 -8.99
CA LEU A 327 19.33 -6.29 -8.12
C LEU A 327 18.86 -6.81 -6.75
N GLY A 328 17.84 -6.21 -6.12
CA GLY A 328 17.28 -6.67 -4.85
C GLY A 328 16.70 -8.08 -4.95
N ILE A 329 15.96 -8.35 -6.02
CA ILE A 329 15.40 -9.69 -6.29
C ILE A 329 16.51 -10.69 -6.57
N LEU A 330 17.45 -10.39 -7.46
CA LEU A 330 18.57 -11.26 -7.79
C LEU A 330 19.45 -11.54 -6.56
N ALA A 331 19.74 -10.52 -5.75
CA ALA A 331 20.50 -10.69 -4.50
C ALA A 331 19.79 -11.64 -3.54
N SER A 332 18.47 -11.58 -3.46
CA SER A 332 17.66 -12.47 -2.62
C SER A 332 17.76 -13.93 -3.03
N PHE A 333 17.91 -14.21 -4.34
CA PHE A 333 18.11 -15.57 -4.83
C PHE A 333 19.56 -16.05 -4.74
N VAL A 334 20.54 -15.16 -4.95
CA VAL A 334 21.97 -15.51 -4.96
C VAL A 334 22.52 -15.63 -3.54
N PHE A 335 22.04 -14.80 -2.62
CA PHE A 335 22.50 -14.74 -1.22
C PHE A 335 21.34 -15.04 -0.25
N PRO A 336 20.78 -16.26 -0.28
CA PRO A 336 19.75 -16.64 0.68
C PRO A 336 20.34 -16.64 2.11
N GLU A 337 19.62 -16.12 3.09
CA GLU A 337 20.02 -16.25 4.49
C GLU A 337 20.09 -17.72 4.88
N LYS A 338 21.24 -18.10 5.44
CA LYS A 338 21.39 -19.44 6.02
C LYS A 338 20.45 -19.54 7.22
N LYS A 339 19.41 -20.38 7.13
CA LYS A 339 18.64 -20.77 8.30
C LYS A 339 19.60 -21.33 9.33
N ASN A 340 19.86 -20.58 10.41
CA ASN A 340 20.41 -21.20 11.63
C ASN A 340 19.37 -22.20 12.10
N LYS A 341 19.74 -23.50 12.01
CA LYS A 341 18.97 -24.61 12.54
C LYS A 341 18.97 -24.57 14.05
#